data_17abbd3ffd40f89a135d700ae89c375e
#
_entry.id   17abbd3ffd40f89a135d700ae89c375e
#
_cell.length_a   1.000
_cell.length_b   1.000
_cell.length_c   1.000
_cell.angle_alpha   90.00
_cell.angle_beta   90.00
_cell.angle_gamma   90.00
#
_symmetry.space_group_name_H-M   'P 1'
#
loop_
_entity.id
_entity.type
_entity.pdbx_description
1 polymer ?
#
loop_
_entity_poly.entity_id
_entity_poly.type
_entity_poly.pdbx_seq_one_letter_code
_entity_poly.pdbx_strand_id
1 'polypeptide(L)'
;MPQPFLPHPSAMLLGRRAFLGTSATVASTAAIAGLLGRDGLAASTGPALSLPKGAVLPALHFAPKAKRVIYLFQSGGPSQIELLDPKPDLVSRHGSELPDSIRMGQRLTGMTSGQKSFPVIASKYGFTPCGESGALGSELLPHTGRIIDKLCLVRSMHTEAINHDPAITFLQTGSQQPGRASFGAWLSYGLGSEADDLPSFVVMLSQGSGEDSNQGLLERLWGAGFLPSSHQGVRLRSSGDPVLYLGAFCRRAIRA
;
A
#
# COMPACT_ATOMS: atom_id res chain seq x y z
N MET A 1 44.40 -62.82 11.52
CA MET A 1 43.26 -61.88 11.20
C MET A 1 43.30 -60.78 12.20
N PRO A 2 43.57 -59.52 11.84
CA PRO A 2 43.54 -58.40 12.77
C PRO A 2 42.14 -57.89 12.90
N GLN A 3 41.72 -57.60 14.13
CA GLN A 3 40.42 -57.02 14.51
C GLN A 3 40.32 -55.58 14.00
N PRO A 4 39.13 -55.14 13.57
CA PRO A 4 38.92 -53.73 13.13
C PRO A 4 38.88 -52.80 14.35
N PHE A 5 39.70 -51.76 14.29
CA PHE A 5 39.69 -50.62 15.23
C PHE A 5 38.34 -49.89 15.16
N LEU A 6 37.58 -49.91 16.24
CA LEU A 6 36.46 -49.01 16.42
C LEU A 6 37.00 -47.61 16.82
N PRO A 7 36.65 -46.54 16.14
CA PRO A 7 37.08 -45.22 16.57
C PRO A 7 36.37 -44.83 17.86
N HIS A 8 37.14 -44.43 18.85
CA HIS A 8 36.67 -43.79 20.08
C HIS A 8 35.83 -42.56 19.71
N PRO A 9 34.69 -42.28 20.43
CA PRO A 9 33.97 -41.03 20.22
C PRO A 9 34.88 -39.89 20.68
N SER A 10 35.45 -39.22 19.69
CA SER A 10 36.26 -38.01 19.88
C SER A 10 35.40 -36.99 20.56
N ALA A 11 35.76 -36.61 21.79
CA ALA A 11 35.22 -35.44 22.47
C ALA A 11 35.28 -34.29 21.47
N MET A 12 34.12 -33.78 21.05
CA MET A 12 34.00 -32.54 20.32
C MET A 12 34.58 -31.45 21.20
N LEU A 13 35.83 -31.12 21.00
CA LEU A 13 36.45 -29.90 21.50
C LEU A 13 35.72 -28.77 20.79
N LEU A 14 34.64 -28.27 21.42
CA LEU A 14 34.01 -27.04 21.05
C LEU A 14 35.05 -25.93 21.09
N GLY A 15 35.61 -25.60 19.95
CA GLY A 15 36.56 -24.51 19.83
C GLY A 15 35.92 -23.22 20.35
N ARG A 16 36.70 -22.37 21.05
CA ARG A 16 36.24 -21.10 21.57
C ARG A 16 35.42 -20.26 20.57
N ARG A 17 35.78 -20.34 19.28
CA ARG A 17 35.05 -19.71 18.18
C ARG A 17 33.65 -20.31 17.96
N ALA A 18 33.51 -21.63 18.01
CA ALA A 18 32.22 -22.30 17.88
C ALA A 18 31.30 -21.99 19.08
N PHE A 19 31.88 -21.96 20.30
CA PHE A 19 31.16 -21.60 21.52
C PHE A 19 30.67 -20.14 21.47
N LEU A 20 31.53 -19.19 21.09
CA LEU A 20 31.16 -17.79 20.99
C LEU A 20 30.14 -17.55 19.84
N GLY A 21 30.28 -18.24 18.71
CA GLY A 21 29.32 -18.16 17.61
C GLY A 21 27.93 -18.68 18.02
N THR A 22 27.87 -19.84 18.66
CA THR A 22 26.62 -20.45 19.10
C THR A 22 25.97 -19.66 20.23
N SER A 23 26.75 -19.16 21.18
CA SER A 23 26.25 -18.35 22.30
C SER A 23 25.72 -17.00 21.82
N ALA A 24 26.40 -16.36 20.86
CA ALA A 24 25.93 -15.10 20.29
C ALA A 24 24.61 -15.29 19.51
N THR A 25 24.48 -16.40 18.76
CA THR A 25 23.25 -16.69 18.00
C THR A 25 22.07 -16.99 18.92
N VAL A 26 22.28 -17.78 19.98
CA VAL A 26 21.24 -18.09 20.96
C VAL A 26 20.81 -16.83 21.74
N ALA A 27 21.76 -16.01 22.17
CA ALA A 27 21.48 -14.76 22.86
C ALA A 27 20.74 -13.76 21.97
N SER A 28 21.12 -13.64 20.71
CA SER A 28 20.42 -12.79 19.73
C SER A 28 19.01 -13.28 19.44
N THR A 29 18.84 -14.60 19.27
CA THR A 29 17.50 -15.18 19.03
C THR A 29 16.61 -15.02 20.25
N ALA A 30 17.12 -15.21 21.46
CA ALA A 30 16.37 -15.00 22.70
C ALA A 30 16.01 -13.51 22.91
N ALA A 31 16.92 -12.58 22.58
CA ALA A 31 16.66 -11.14 22.64
C ALA A 31 15.58 -10.71 21.63
N ILE A 32 15.68 -11.21 20.39
CA ILE A 32 14.66 -10.96 19.37
C ILE A 32 13.31 -11.57 19.76
N ALA A 33 13.31 -12.82 20.24
CA ALA A 33 12.09 -13.45 20.75
C ALA A 33 11.51 -12.71 21.96
N GLY A 34 12.33 -12.19 22.84
CA GLY A 34 11.92 -11.37 23.98
C GLY A 34 11.34 -10.02 23.57
N LEU A 35 11.91 -9.37 22.54
CA LEU A 35 11.40 -8.12 21.99
C LEU A 35 10.08 -8.35 21.26
N LEU A 36 10.00 -9.38 20.41
CA LEU A 36 8.77 -9.75 19.71
C LEU A 36 7.69 -10.24 20.67
N GLY A 37 8.07 -10.93 21.75
CA GLY A 37 7.14 -11.35 22.81
C GLY A 37 6.60 -10.18 23.64
N ARG A 38 7.36 -9.10 23.82
CA ARG A 38 6.90 -7.88 24.50
C ARG A 38 5.84 -7.14 23.67
N ASP A 39 6.04 -7.06 22.35
CA ASP A 39 5.05 -6.49 21.45
C ASP A 39 3.83 -7.41 21.29
N GLY A 40 4.00 -8.73 21.43
CA GLY A 40 2.92 -9.71 21.42
C GLY A 40 2.11 -9.80 22.71
N LEU A 41 2.66 -9.41 23.87
CA LEU A 41 1.94 -9.34 25.15
C LEU A 41 0.99 -8.15 25.27
N ALA A 42 1.06 -7.19 24.35
CA ALA A 42 0.05 -6.16 24.17
C ALA A 42 -1.16 -6.66 23.33
N ALA A 43 -1.14 -7.92 22.88
CA ALA A 43 -2.29 -8.54 22.25
C ALA A 43 -3.43 -8.65 23.26
N SER A 44 -4.51 -7.97 22.97
CA SER A 44 -5.73 -7.83 23.75
C SER A 44 -6.17 -9.16 24.38
N THR A 45 -6.48 -9.15 25.67
CA THR A 45 -7.18 -10.22 26.41
C THR A 45 -8.66 -10.35 26.01
N GLY A 46 -9.05 -9.89 24.84
CA GLY A 46 -10.37 -10.07 24.26
C GLY A 46 -10.52 -11.47 23.63
N PRO A 47 -11.75 -11.96 23.45
CA PRO A 47 -11.99 -13.24 22.78
C PRO A 47 -11.29 -13.25 21.43
N ALA A 48 -10.49 -14.27 21.16
CA ALA A 48 -9.79 -14.43 19.90
C ALA A 48 -10.82 -14.46 18.78
N LEU A 49 -10.87 -13.37 17.99
CA LEU A 49 -11.70 -13.32 16.80
C LEU A 49 -11.09 -14.29 15.80
N SER A 50 -11.84 -15.32 15.43
CA SER A 50 -11.43 -16.27 14.41
C SER A 50 -11.28 -15.52 13.08
N LEU A 51 -10.10 -15.61 12.49
CA LEU A 51 -9.86 -15.07 11.15
C LEU A 51 -10.50 -15.95 10.10
N PRO A 52 -10.91 -15.37 8.95
CA PRO A 52 -11.40 -16.11 7.81
C PRO A 52 -10.40 -17.17 7.32
N LYS A 53 -10.91 -18.14 6.55
CA LYS A 53 -10.10 -19.18 5.92
C LYS A 53 -9.00 -18.58 5.03
N GLY A 54 -7.80 -19.14 5.12
CA GLY A 54 -6.65 -18.69 4.33
C GLY A 54 -5.90 -17.50 4.91
N ALA A 55 -6.30 -16.95 6.05
CA ALA A 55 -5.54 -15.94 6.75
C ALA A 55 -4.20 -16.51 7.26
N VAL A 56 -3.12 -15.75 7.06
CA VAL A 56 -1.77 -16.12 7.56
C VAL A 56 -1.52 -15.54 8.96
N LEU A 57 -2.18 -14.46 9.31
CA LEU A 57 -2.08 -13.90 10.65
C LEU A 57 -2.68 -14.86 11.68
N PRO A 58 -2.00 -15.13 12.80
CA PRO A 58 -2.53 -16.01 13.84
C PRO A 58 -3.70 -15.37 14.62
N ALA A 59 -3.70 -14.06 14.72
CA ALA A 59 -4.74 -13.26 15.39
C ALA A 59 -4.67 -11.80 14.93
N LEU A 60 -5.76 -11.07 15.15
CA LEU A 60 -5.78 -9.63 14.91
C LEU A 60 -5.19 -8.88 16.11
N HIS A 61 -4.35 -7.88 15.85
CA HIS A 61 -3.79 -7.01 16.90
C HIS A 61 -4.86 -6.11 17.54
N PHE A 62 -5.90 -5.75 16.77
CA PHE A 62 -7.01 -4.90 17.20
C PHE A 62 -8.33 -5.49 16.71
N ALA A 63 -9.40 -5.28 17.48
CA ALA A 63 -10.74 -5.66 17.07
C ALA A 63 -11.14 -4.91 15.78
N PRO A 64 -11.49 -5.60 14.69
CA PRO A 64 -11.85 -4.95 13.43
C PRO A 64 -13.21 -4.26 13.56
N LYS A 65 -13.30 -3.05 13.04
CA LYS A 65 -14.56 -2.33 12.89
C LYS A 65 -15.14 -2.44 11.48
N ALA A 66 -14.27 -2.63 10.49
CA ALA A 66 -14.63 -2.76 9.09
C ALA A 66 -14.52 -4.22 8.63
N LYS A 67 -15.49 -4.68 7.85
CA LYS A 67 -15.52 -6.02 7.25
C LYS A 67 -15.06 -6.02 5.80
N ARG A 68 -15.14 -4.87 5.13
CA ARG A 68 -14.82 -4.71 3.71
C ARG A 68 -14.05 -3.43 3.50
N VAL A 69 -13.13 -3.45 2.53
CA VAL A 69 -12.36 -2.29 2.11
C VAL A 69 -12.70 -2.00 0.65
N ILE A 70 -13.12 -0.78 0.36
CA ILE A 70 -13.29 -0.26 -1.00
C ILE A 70 -12.22 0.80 -1.21
N TYR A 71 -11.30 0.53 -2.13
CA TYR A 71 -10.21 1.44 -2.45
C TYR A 71 -10.50 2.16 -3.77
N LEU A 72 -10.88 3.44 -3.70
CA LEU A 72 -11.17 4.27 -4.85
C LEU A 72 -9.92 5.06 -5.23
N PHE A 73 -9.20 4.56 -6.20
CA PHE A 73 -7.98 5.18 -6.67
C PHE A 73 -8.24 6.08 -7.87
N GLN A 74 -7.81 7.32 -7.77
CA GLN A 74 -7.80 8.28 -8.88
C GLN A 74 -6.36 8.38 -9.41
N SER A 75 -6.14 7.94 -10.64
CA SER A 75 -4.86 8.11 -11.33
C SER A 75 -4.69 9.54 -11.86
N GLY A 76 -3.50 9.87 -12.35
CA GLY A 76 -3.24 11.16 -12.99
C GLY A 76 -2.74 12.26 -12.04
N GLY A 77 -2.60 12.00 -10.75
CA GLY A 77 -2.07 12.95 -9.78
C GLY A 77 -2.95 14.19 -9.61
N PRO A 78 -4.21 14.05 -9.12
CA PRO A 78 -5.08 15.20 -8.86
C PRO A 78 -4.39 16.22 -7.96
N SER A 79 -4.57 17.51 -8.27
CA SER A 79 -3.96 18.61 -7.52
C SER A 79 -4.57 18.73 -6.12
N GLN A 80 -3.86 18.30 -5.08
CA GLN A 80 -4.34 18.36 -3.71
C GLN A 80 -4.62 19.80 -3.25
N ILE A 81 -3.84 20.78 -3.70
CA ILE A 81 -4.01 22.19 -3.33
C ILE A 81 -5.28 22.81 -3.91
N GLU A 82 -5.87 22.21 -4.92
CA GLU A 82 -7.11 22.67 -5.55
C GLU A 82 -8.33 21.87 -5.10
N LEU A 83 -8.13 20.74 -4.41
CA LEU A 83 -9.20 19.82 -4.04
C LEU A 83 -9.47 19.76 -2.53
N LEU A 84 -8.45 19.47 -1.72
CA LEU A 84 -8.65 19.14 -0.31
C LEU A 84 -7.68 19.82 0.65
N ASP A 85 -6.62 20.46 0.14
CA ASP A 85 -5.57 21.05 0.97
C ASP A 85 -5.21 22.46 0.51
N PRO A 86 -6.11 23.44 0.69
CA PRO A 86 -5.88 24.82 0.28
C PRO A 86 -4.68 25.43 0.99
N LYS A 87 -3.91 26.21 0.26
CA LYS A 87 -2.72 26.94 0.75
C LYS A 87 -2.96 28.45 0.59
N PRO A 88 -3.59 29.12 1.53
CA PRO A 88 -3.95 30.53 1.40
C PRO A 88 -2.75 31.45 1.18
N ASP A 89 -1.57 31.11 1.74
CA ASP A 89 -0.34 31.89 1.55
C ASP A 89 0.10 31.97 0.09
N LEU A 90 -0.29 31.02 -0.75
CA LEU A 90 0.01 31.06 -2.17
C LEU A 90 -0.68 32.22 -2.89
N VAL A 91 -1.83 32.68 -2.36
CA VAL A 91 -2.55 33.81 -2.95
C VAL A 91 -1.74 35.09 -2.87
N SER A 92 -1.15 35.38 -1.73
CA SER A 92 -0.30 36.56 -1.53
C SER A 92 1.02 36.50 -2.30
N ARG A 93 1.46 35.30 -2.67
CA ARG A 93 2.70 35.05 -3.40
C ARG A 93 2.50 34.75 -4.88
N HIS A 94 1.25 34.79 -5.35
CA HIS A 94 0.95 34.47 -6.76
C HIS A 94 1.76 35.32 -7.72
N GLY A 95 2.41 34.68 -8.68
CA GLY A 95 3.29 35.33 -9.67
C GLY A 95 4.68 35.69 -9.16
N SER A 96 4.97 35.61 -7.86
CA SER A 96 6.32 35.81 -7.35
C SER A 96 7.23 34.64 -7.70
N GLU A 97 8.53 34.90 -7.86
CA GLU A 97 9.50 33.83 -8.10
C GLU A 97 9.66 32.96 -6.85
N LEU A 98 9.80 31.66 -7.06
CA LEU A 98 10.04 30.69 -5.98
C LEU A 98 11.37 31.03 -5.27
N PRO A 99 11.36 31.18 -3.93
CA PRO A 99 12.57 31.53 -3.19
C PRO A 99 13.69 30.50 -3.36
N ASP A 100 14.93 30.96 -3.45
CA ASP A 100 16.10 30.09 -3.59
C ASP A 100 16.23 29.07 -2.46
N SER A 101 15.81 29.42 -1.25
CA SER A 101 15.79 28.52 -0.10
C SER A 101 14.93 27.26 -0.34
N ILE A 102 13.92 27.35 -1.20
CA ILE A 102 13.08 26.23 -1.60
C ILE A 102 13.61 25.60 -2.88
N ARG A 103 13.93 26.45 -3.89
CA ARG A 103 14.37 26.02 -5.21
C ARG A 103 15.64 25.19 -5.17
N MET A 104 16.66 25.61 -4.41
CA MET A 104 17.96 24.94 -4.38
C MET A 104 17.94 23.57 -3.70
N GLY A 105 16.95 23.29 -2.86
CA GLY A 105 16.75 21.99 -2.23
C GLY A 105 15.93 21.01 -3.06
N GLN A 106 15.33 21.46 -4.18
CA GLN A 106 14.45 20.61 -4.99
C GLN A 106 15.21 19.87 -6.09
N ARG A 107 14.90 18.59 -6.22
CA ARG A 107 15.32 17.81 -7.37
C ARG A 107 14.58 18.30 -8.62
N LEU A 108 15.31 18.85 -9.58
CA LEU A 108 14.75 19.24 -10.87
C LEU A 108 14.38 18.00 -11.69
N THR A 109 13.20 18.04 -12.28
CA THR A 109 12.75 17.01 -13.23
C THR A 109 13.21 17.38 -14.64
N GLY A 110 13.27 16.41 -15.57
CA GLY A 110 13.54 16.67 -16.98
C GLY A 110 12.55 17.67 -17.60
N MET A 111 11.30 17.73 -17.08
CA MET A 111 10.28 18.67 -17.56
C MET A 111 10.56 20.13 -17.14
N THR A 112 11.21 20.34 -16.00
CA THR A 112 11.45 21.69 -15.44
C THR A 112 12.89 22.15 -15.54
N SER A 113 13.81 21.28 -15.91
CA SER A 113 15.26 21.60 -15.96
C SER A 113 15.61 22.71 -16.91
N GLY A 114 14.83 22.93 -17.99
CA GLY A 114 15.01 24.00 -18.94
C GLY A 114 14.31 25.33 -18.60
N GLN A 115 13.54 25.39 -17.51
CA GLN A 115 12.82 26.59 -17.10
C GLN A 115 13.78 27.60 -16.45
N LYS A 116 13.64 28.85 -16.85
CA LYS A 116 14.43 29.96 -16.30
C LYS A 116 13.76 30.63 -15.09
N SER A 117 12.46 30.43 -14.93
CA SER A 117 11.62 31.06 -13.91
C SER A 117 10.66 30.03 -13.35
N PHE A 118 10.39 30.11 -12.04
CA PHE A 118 9.51 29.22 -11.30
C PHE A 118 8.50 30.04 -10.50
N PRO A 119 7.50 30.65 -11.16
CA PRO A 119 6.52 31.48 -10.49
C PRO A 119 5.61 30.62 -9.58
N VAL A 120 5.34 31.14 -8.41
CA VAL A 120 4.37 30.57 -7.48
C VAL A 120 2.97 30.76 -8.04
N ILE A 121 2.17 29.71 -8.05
CA ILE A 121 0.79 29.74 -8.55
C ILE A 121 -0.18 29.39 -7.42
N ALA A 122 -1.16 30.27 -7.21
CA ALA A 122 -2.28 30.00 -6.31
C ALA A 122 -3.39 29.23 -7.03
N SER A 123 -4.24 28.53 -6.25
CA SER A 123 -5.45 27.90 -6.77
C SER A 123 -6.38 28.95 -7.40
N LYS A 124 -7.02 28.59 -8.51
CA LYS A 124 -8.10 29.37 -9.14
C LYS A 124 -9.46 29.13 -8.54
N TYR A 125 -9.58 28.06 -7.74
CA TYR A 125 -10.87 27.58 -7.25
C TYR A 125 -11.10 28.02 -5.82
N GLY A 126 -12.37 28.28 -5.52
CA GLY A 126 -12.83 28.67 -4.20
C GLY A 126 -12.92 27.48 -3.24
N PHE A 127 -12.74 27.81 -1.97
CA PHE A 127 -12.93 26.86 -0.86
C PHE A 127 -13.93 27.44 0.13
N THR A 128 -14.85 26.59 0.59
CA THR A 128 -15.85 26.96 1.58
C THR A 128 -15.83 25.99 2.74
N PRO A 129 -16.14 26.45 3.98
CA PRO A 129 -16.38 25.54 5.08
C PRO A 129 -17.57 24.62 4.76
N CYS A 130 -17.39 23.34 4.97
CA CYS A 130 -18.37 22.29 4.72
C CYS A 130 -18.63 21.49 5.99
N GLY A 131 -19.88 21.04 6.15
CA GLY A 131 -20.32 20.24 7.28
C GLY A 131 -20.25 20.96 8.62
N GLU A 132 -20.42 20.19 9.70
CA GLU A 132 -20.36 20.70 11.08
C GLU A 132 -18.91 20.91 11.54
N SER A 133 -17.97 20.14 10.97
CA SER A 133 -16.53 20.25 11.25
C SER A 133 -15.90 21.54 10.72
N GLY A 134 -16.57 22.23 9.77
CA GLY A 134 -16.03 23.40 9.10
C GLY A 134 -14.79 23.12 8.24
N ALA A 135 -14.54 21.85 7.88
CA ALA A 135 -13.45 21.50 7.00
C ALA A 135 -13.61 22.14 5.61
N LEU A 136 -12.52 22.68 5.06
CA LEU A 136 -12.58 23.38 3.78
C LEU A 136 -12.72 22.37 2.64
N GLY A 137 -13.78 22.53 1.87
CA GLY A 137 -14.04 21.79 0.64
C GLY A 137 -13.93 22.70 -0.58
N SER A 138 -13.37 22.18 -1.65
CA SER A 138 -13.26 22.87 -2.94
C SER A 138 -14.60 22.86 -3.68
N GLU A 139 -14.90 23.94 -4.40
CA GLU A 139 -16.04 24.00 -5.32
C GLU A 139 -16.01 22.92 -6.41
N LEU A 140 -14.85 22.34 -6.70
CA LEU A 140 -14.68 21.23 -7.64
C LEU A 140 -15.26 19.90 -7.08
N LEU A 141 -15.45 19.80 -5.77
CA LEU A 141 -15.90 18.58 -5.09
C LEU A 141 -17.21 18.79 -4.30
N PRO A 142 -18.29 19.26 -4.94
CA PRO A 142 -19.52 19.63 -4.21
C PRO A 142 -20.18 18.43 -3.52
N HIS A 143 -20.04 17.23 -4.07
CA HIS A 143 -20.62 16.03 -3.46
C HIS A 143 -19.79 15.54 -2.28
N THR A 144 -18.46 15.64 -2.37
CA THR A 144 -17.53 15.30 -1.28
C THR A 144 -17.73 16.26 -0.10
N GLY A 145 -17.96 17.56 -0.37
CA GLY A 145 -18.26 18.55 0.65
C GLY A 145 -19.49 18.20 1.50
N ARG A 146 -20.51 17.53 0.92
CA ARG A 146 -21.71 17.11 1.65
C ARG A 146 -21.47 15.99 2.67
N ILE A 147 -20.42 15.22 2.50
CA ILE A 147 -20.08 14.09 3.37
C ILE A 147 -18.77 14.29 4.14
N ILE A 148 -18.26 15.53 4.15
CA ILE A 148 -16.92 15.83 4.67
C ILE A 148 -16.75 15.43 6.13
N ASP A 149 -17.80 15.53 6.95
CA ASP A 149 -17.78 15.14 8.36
C ASP A 149 -17.63 13.62 8.57
N LYS A 150 -17.86 12.83 7.53
CA LYS A 150 -17.67 11.37 7.53
C LYS A 150 -16.31 10.96 7.02
N LEU A 151 -15.46 11.91 6.63
CA LEU A 151 -14.17 11.69 6.03
C LEU A 151 -13.03 12.01 6.99
N CYS A 152 -11.97 11.24 6.93
CA CYS A 152 -10.70 11.58 7.54
C CYS A 152 -9.76 12.08 6.44
N LEU A 153 -9.44 13.38 6.43
CA LEU A 153 -8.56 14.00 5.45
C LEU A 153 -7.12 13.94 5.95
N VAL A 154 -6.30 13.08 5.34
CA VAL A 154 -4.88 12.94 5.69
C VAL A 154 -4.05 13.83 4.75
N ARG A 155 -3.67 15.02 5.22
CA ARG A 155 -2.93 16.03 4.43
C ARG A 155 -1.41 15.90 4.54
N SER A 156 -0.92 15.04 5.42
CA SER A 156 0.51 14.84 5.68
C SER A 156 1.17 13.75 4.85
N MET A 157 0.47 13.23 3.84
CA MET A 157 1.04 12.22 2.95
C MET A 157 2.17 12.80 2.11
N HIS A 158 3.28 12.06 2.00
CA HIS A 158 4.47 12.49 1.30
C HIS A 158 5.04 11.37 0.43
N THR A 159 5.64 11.73 -0.68
CA THR A 159 6.41 10.82 -1.54
C THR A 159 7.56 11.57 -2.20
N GLU A 160 8.66 10.88 -2.43
CA GLU A 160 9.79 11.38 -3.23
C GLU A 160 9.63 11.05 -4.73
N ALA A 161 8.58 10.35 -5.10
CA ALA A 161 8.32 10.01 -6.49
C ALA A 161 7.90 11.26 -7.26
N ILE A 162 8.69 11.62 -8.27
CA ILE A 162 8.50 12.83 -9.10
C ILE A 162 7.71 12.56 -10.37
N ASN A 163 7.39 11.29 -10.65
CA ASN A 163 6.69 10.88 -11.86
C ASN A 163 5.50 10.01 -11.50
N HIS A 164 4.45 10.01 -12.35
CA HIS A 164 3.21 9.29 -12.09
C HIS A 164 3.43 7.80 -11.89
N ASP A 165 4.18 7.14 -12.77
CA ASP A 165 4.35 5.69 -12.73
C ASP A 165 5.02 5.16 -11.46
N PRO A 166 6.18 5.67 -11.01
CA PRO A 166 6.76 5.29 -9.74
C PRO A 166 5.90 5.74 -8.55
N ALA A 167 5.20 6.88 -8.62
CA ALA A 167 4.33 7.35 -7.56
C ALA A 167 3.12 6.44 -7.35
N ILE A 168 2.46 6.03 -8.43
CA ILE A 168 1.34 5.09 -8.38
C ILE A 168 1.80 3.73 -7.85
N THR A 169 2.94 3.25 -8.35
CA THR A 169 3.52 1.98 -7.89
C THR A 169 3.81 2.04 -6.39
N PHE A 170 4.39 3.15 -5.92
CA PHE A 170 4.64 3.36 -4.49
C PHE A 170 3.35 3.37 -3.67
N LEU A 171 2.33 4.10 -4.11
CA LEU A 171 1.05 4.18 -3.40
C LEU A 171 0.37 2.80 -3.29
N GLN A 172 0.46 1.98 -4.34
CA GLN A 172 -0.18 0.66 -4.38
C GLN A 172 0.60 -0.43 -3.66
N THR A 173 1.93 -0.34 -3.59
CA THR A 173 2.79 -1.44 -3.16
C THR A 173 3.79 -1.08 -2.07
N GLY A 174 3.90 0.18 -1.68
CA GLY A 174 4.91 0.68 -0.75
C GLY A 174 6.33 0.75 -1.34
N SER A 175 6.49 0.62 -2.66
CA SER A 175 7.79 0.73 -3.34
C SER A 175 7.63 1.39 -4.70
N GLN A 176 8.57 2.26 -5.07
CA GLN A 176 8.62 2.82 -6.42
C GLN A 176 9.01 1.77 -7.48
N GLN A 177 9.68 0.70 -7.06
CA GLN A 177 10.09 -0.40 -7.93
C GLN A 177 9.00 -1.46 -8.02
N PRO A 178 8.69 -1.99 -9.21
CA PRO A 178 7.78 -3.11 -9.39
C PRO A 178 8.24 -4.38 -8.66
N GLY A 179 7.32 -5.34 -8.45
CA GLY A 179 7.61 -6.65 -7.90
C GLY A 179 7.18 -6.85 -6.45
N ARG A 180 6.70 -5.80 -5.78
CA ARG A 180 6.11 -5.93 -4.45
C ARG A 180 4.62 -6.19 -4.53
N ALA A 181 4.10 -6.86 -3.50
CA ALA A 181 2.68 -7.14 -3.38
C ALA A 181 1.89 -5.83 -3.20
N SER A 182 0.74 -5.77 -3.85
CA SER A 182 -0.19 -4.64 -3.73
C SER A 182 -0.90 -4.62 -2.37
N PHE A 183 -1.46 -3.48 -2.02
CA PHE A 183 -2.24 -3.30 -0.78
C PHE A 183 -3.34 -4.37 -0.64
N GLY A 184 -4.13 -4.62 -1.70
CA GLY A 184 -5.18 -5.63 -1.68
C GLY A 184 -4.63 -7.06 -1.56
N ALA A 185 -3.48 -7.35 -2.17
CA ALA A 185 -2.82 -8.65 -2.01
C ALA A 185 -2.36 -8.89 -0.57
N TRP A 186 -1.83 -7.87 0.10
CA TRP A 186 -1.48 -7.93 1.52
C TRP A 186 -2.69 -8.16 2.42
N LEU A 187 -3.81 -7.50 2.15
CA LEU A 187 -5.05 -7.73 2.90
C LEU A 187 -5.54 -9.15 2.73
N SER A 188 -5.58 -9.66 1.48
CA SER A 188 -5.96 -11.03 1.17
C SER A 188 -5.06 -12.05 1.87
N TYR A 189 -3.74 -11.84 1.84
CA TYR A 189 -2.76 -12.73 2.47
C TYR A 189 -2.87 -12.73 3.99
N GLY A 190 -2.95 -11.56 4.60
CA GLY A 190 -2.96 -11.42 6.06
C GLY A 190 -4.29 -11.84 6.68
N LEU A 191 -5.39 -11.41 6.09
CA LEU A 191 -6.73 -11.50 6.69
C LEU A 191 -7.59 -12.63 6.12
N GLY A 192 -7.19 -13.21 4.97
CA GLY A 192 -7.97 -14.25 4.30
C GLY A 192 -9.21 -13.71 3.60
N SER A 193 -10.19 -14.59 3.37
CA SER A 193 -11.48 -14.28 2.73
C SER A 193 -12.65 -14.82 3.52
N GLU A 194 -13.70 -14.02 3.65
CA GLU A 194 -14.98 -14.46 4.21
C GLU A 194 -15.79 -15.32 3.22
N ALA A 195 -15.47 -15.25 1.91
CA ALA A 195 -16.14 -15.99 0.86
C ALA A 195 -15.28 -17.19 0.42
N ASP A 196 -15.93 -18.35 0.26
CA ASP A 196 -15.27 -19.55 -0.27
C ASP A 196 -15.24 -19.58 -1.80
N ASP A 197 -16.23 -18.96 -2.44
CA ASP A 197 -16.47 -19.06 -3.90
C ASP A 197 -16.10 -17.78 -4.66
N LEU A 198 -15.73 -16.71 -3.97
CA LEU A 198 -15.43 -15.43 -4.58
C LEU A 198 -13.99 -15.00 -4.29
N PRO A 199 -13.35 -14.28 -5.22
CA PRO A 199 -12.03 -13.70 -4.97
C PRO A 199 -12.08 -12.75 -3.77
N SER A 200 -11.11 -12.84 -2.87
CA SER A 200 -10.95 -11.92 -1.75
C SER A 200 -10.57 -10.51 -2.19
N PHE A 201 -9.93 -10.38 -3.34
CA PHE A 201 -9.48 -9.11 -3.91
C PHE A 201 -9.98 -8.96 -5.35
N VAL A 202 -10.91 -8.04 -5.55
CA VAL A 202 -11.52 -7.72 -6.85
C VAL A 202 -11.03 -6.35 -7.32
N VAL A 203 -10.75 -6.24 -8.60
CA VAL A 203 -10.31 -5.00 -9.26
C VAL A 203 -11.28 -4.64 -10.36
N MET A 204 -11.74 -3.39 -10.34
CA MET A 204 -12.58 -2.82 -11.39
C MET A 204 -11.91 -1.56 -11.92
N LEU A 205 -11.79 -1.46 -13.24
CA LEU A 205 -11.27 -0.27 -13.90
C LEU A 205 -12.42 0.47 -14.55
N SER A 206 -12.63 1.73 -14.14
CA SER A 206 -13.54 2.61 -14.86
C SER A 206 -12.83 3.15 -16.11
N GLN A 207 -13.56 3.20 -17.21
CA GLN A 207 -13.13 3.95 -18.38
C GLN A 207 -13.57 5.40 -18.18
N GLY A 208 -12.63 6.33 -18.29
CA GLY A 208 -12.95 7.74 -18.27
C GLY A 208 -13.77 8.14 -19.50
N SER A 209 -14.59 9.18 -19.38
CA SER A 209 -15.36 9.76 -20.50
C SER A 209 -14.52 10.68 -21.40
N GLY A 210 -13.22 10.83 -21.15
CA GLY A 210 -12.30 11.66 -21.93
C GLY A 210 -11.41 10.84 -22.85
N GLU A 211 -10.90 11.50 -23.87
CA GLU A 211 -9.88 10.95 -24.76
C GLU A 211 -8.71 10.42 -23.94
N ASP A 212 -8.16 9.31 -24.36
CA ASP A 212 -7.08 8.51 -23.78
C ASP A 212 -6.06 9.28 -22.93
N SER A 213 -6.39 9.57 -21.71
CA SER A 213 -5.38 9.93 -20.71
C SER A 213 -4.64 8.64 -20.36
N ASN A 214 -3.66 8.32 -21.16
CA ASN A 214 -2.94 7.06 -21.20
C ASN A 214 -2.01 6.85 -20.04
N GLN A 215 -2.48 7.03 -18.82
CA GLN A 215 -1.77 6.50 -17.69
C GLN A 215 -2.09 5.02 -17.56
N GLY A 216 -1.21 4.17 -18.08
CA GLY A 216 -1.39 2.74 -18.08
C GLY A 216 -1.55 2.21 -16.66
N LEU A 217 -2.77 1.84 -16.30
CA LEU A 217 -3.03 1.07 -15.09
C LEU A 217 -2.66 -0.39 -15.39
N LEU A 218 -1.45 -0.75 -15.00
CA LEU A 218 -0.84 -2.05 -15.30
C LEU A 218 -1.16 -3.06 -14.20
N GLU A 219 -1.20 -4.34 -14.56
CA GLU A 219 -1.52 -5.45 -13.63
C GLU A 219 -0.62 -5.51 -12.40
N ARG A 220 0.60 -4.99 -12.46
CA ARG A 220 1.48 -4.90 -11.29
C ARG A 220 0.88 -4.09 -10.13
N LEU A 221 -0.10 -3.21 -10.41
CA LEU A 221 -0.72 -2.37 -9.39
C LEU A 221 -1.68 -3.13 -8.47
N TRP A 222 -2.11 -4.34 -8.89
CA TRP A 222 -2.92 -5.26 -8.09
C TRP A 222 -2.33 -6.68 -8.04
N GLY A 223 -1.06 -6.79 -8.40
CA GLY A 223 -0.33 -8.05 -8.41
C GLY A 223 -0.02 -8.57 -7.00
N ALA A 224 0.17 -9.87 -6.91
CA ALA A 224 0.62 -10.53 -5.69
C ALA A 224 2.10 -10.27 -5.37
N GLY A 225 2.90 -9.78 -6.34
CA GLY A 225 4.33 -9.58 -6.18
C GLY A 225 5.04 -10.90 -5.83
N PHE A 226 5.70 -10.94 -4.68
CA PHE A 226 6.36 -12.14 -4.16
C PHE A 226 5.44 -13.04 -3.32
N LEU A 227 4.18 -12.63 -3.08
CA LEU A 227 3.19 -13.48 -2.40
C LEU A 227 2.65 -14.54 -3.38
N PRO A 228 2.01 -15.62 -2.88
CA PRO A 228 1.32 -16.58 -3.74
C PRO A 228 0.30 -15.92 -4.66
N SER A 229 0.22 -16.37 -5.90
CA SER A 229 -0.68 -15.81 -6.92
C SER A 229 -2.17 -15.88 -6.56
N SER A 230 -2.55 -16.75 -5.62
CA SER A 230 -3.92 -16.80 -5.06
C SER A 230 -4.37 -15.49 -4.41
N HIS A 231 -3.45 -14.60 -4.05
CA HIS A 231 -3.73 -13.30 -3.44
C HIS A 231 -3.71 -12.14 -4.44
N GLN A 232 -3.52 -12.43 -5.73
CA GLN A 232 -3.57 -11.42 -6.78
C GLN A 232 -5.00 -10.89 -6.97
N GLY A 233 -5.12 -9.60 -7.26
CA GLY A 233 -6.39 -8.99 -7.61
C GLY A 233 -6.97 -9.56 -8.90
N VAL A 234 -8.24 -9.96 -8.85
CA VAL A 234 -8.97 -10.46 -10.00
C VAL A 234 -9.69 -9.29 -10.67
N ARG A 235 -9.25 -8.97 -11.89
CA ARG A 235 -9.86 -7.91 -12.68
C ARG A 235 -11.18 -8.37 -13.29
N LEU A 236 -12.27 -7.71 -12.89
CA LEU A 236 -13.58 -7.87 -13.52
C LEU A 236 -13.72 -6.92 -14.73
N ARG A 237 -14.37 -7.41 -15.75
CA ARG A 237 -14.63 -6.69 -17.00
C ARG A 237 -16.12 -6.41 -17.14
N SER A 238 -16.46 -5.24 -17.66
CA SER A 238 -17.85 -4.85 -17.93
C SER A 238 -18.43 -5.46 -19.22
N SER A 239 -17.56 -5.99 -20.11
CA SER A 239 -17.96 -6.58 -21.38
C SER A 239 -17.13 -7.81 -21.70
N GLY A 240 -17.72 -8.76 -22.41
CA GLY A 240 -17.13 -10.06 -22.73
C GLY A 240 -17.13 -11.01 -21.53
N ASP A 241 -16.14 -11.90 -21.47
CA ASP A 241 -15.99 -12.78 -20.30
C ASP A 241 -15.65 -11.92 -19.07
N PRO A 242 -16.38 -12.08 -17.94
CA PRO A 242 -16.16 -11.25 -16.74
C PRO A 242 -14.73 -11.31 -16.21
N VAL A 243 -14.07 -12.44 -16.35
CA VAL A 243 -12.67 -12.67 -16.00
C VAL A 243 -11.95 -13.30 -17.19
N LEU A 244 -10.77 -12.75 -17.52
CA LEU A 244 -9.93 -13.33 -18.58
C LEU A 244 -9.39 -14.70 -18.18
N TYR A 245 -9.26 -15.58 -19.19
CA TYR A 245 -8.61 -16.90 -19.04
C TYR A 245 -9.26 -17.83 -18.00
N LEU A 246 -10.55 -17.67 -17.73
CA LEU A 246 -11.31 -18.71 -17.05
C LEU A 246 -11.34 -19.95 -17.96
N GLY A 247 -10.43 -20.88 -17.68
CA GLY A 247 -10.41 -22.17 -18.37
C GLY A 247 -11.74 -22.90 -18.23
N ALA A 248 -12.01 -23.84 -19.12
CA ALA A 248 -13.26 -24.62 -19.16
C ALA A 248 -13.64 -25.29 -17.81
N PHE A 249 -12.67 -25.53 -16.95
CA PHE A 249 -12.85 -26.09 -15.61
C PHE A 249 -13.55 -25.12 -14.63
N CYS A 250 -13.26 -23.83 -14.69
CA CYS A 250 -13.84 -22.82 -13.81
C CYS A 250 -15.24 -22.38 -14.25
N ARG A 251 -15.59 -22.55 -15.54
CA ARG A 251 -16.94 -22.20 -16.06
C ARG A 251 -18.06 -23.06 -15.50
N ARG A 252 -17.76 -24.25 -14.99
CA ARG A 252 -18.76 -25.13 -14.34
C ARG A 252 -19.12 -24.67 -12.93
N ALA A 253 -18.17 -24.11 -12.18
CA ALA A 253 -18.39 -23.65 -10.81
C ALA A 253 -19.20 -22.35 -10.72
N ILE A 254 -19.21 -21.52 -11.78
CA ILE A 254 -19.93 -20.23 -11.82
C ILE A 254 -21.39 -20.39 -12.29
N ARG A 255 -21.76 -21.54 -12.86
CA ARG A 255 -23.11 -21.82 -13.38
C ARG A 255 -23.95 -22.74 -12.48
N ALA A 256 -23.41 -23.19 -11.37
CA ALA A 256 -24.11 -23.98 -10.35
C ALA A 256 -24.47 -23.10 -9.15
#